data_e14cff08205708fc3a8f25443de8da9f
#
_entry.id   e14cff08205708fc3a8f25443de8da9f
#
_cell.length_a   1.000
_cell.length_b   1.000
_cell.length_c   1.000
_cell.angle_alpha   90.00
_cell.angle_beta   90.00
_cell.angle_gamma   90.00
#
_symmetry.space_group_name_H-M   'P 1'
#
loop_
_entity.id
_entity.type
_entity.pdbx_description
1 polymer ?
#
loop_
_entity_poly.entity_id
_entity_poly.type
_entity_poly.pdbx_seq_one_letter_code
_entity_poly.pdbx_strand_id
1 'polypeptide(L)'
;SVLAGTQGHQNHRKKDRLFELAEELRLPVVFFTEGGGGRPGDTDTGGVTGLDCYAFLWWGQLSGTVPMVGVNSGYCFAGNAAILGCCDVVIATRDSNIGMGGPAMIEGGGLGVYEPREIGPTSVQSANGVIDILVEDEAEAVEVARKYLSYFQGAIDDWSNSDQTALRDVIPVDRLRAY
;
A
#
# COMPACT_ATOMS: atom_id res chain seq x y z
N SER A 1 -17.99 3.36 2.17
CA SER A 1 -17.19 3.98 3.24
C SER A 1 -17.82 5.30 3.67
N VAL A 2 -17.60 5.72 4.91
CA VAL A 2 -18.09 6.99 5.43
C VAL A 2 -17.09 8.09 5.08
N LEU A 3 -17.57 9.24 4.56
CA LEU A 3 -16.75 10.39 4.20
C LEU A 3 -15.53 10.03 3.34
N ALA A 4 -15.76 9.26 2.29
CA ALA A 4 -14.73 8.76 1.36
C ALA A 4 -13.57 7.98 2.03
N GLY A 5 -13.84 7.32 3.16
CA GLY A 5 -12.84 6.58 3.91
C GLY A 5 -11.74 7.47 4.52
N THR A 6 -11.97 8.77 4.61
CA THR A 6 -11.02 9.68 5.27
C THR A 6 -10.90 9.40 6.75
N GLN A 7 -9.74 9.68 7.30
CA GLN A 7 -9.37 9.31 8.67
C GLN A 7 -9.31 10.54 9.57
N GLY A 8 -9.96 10.42 10.73
CA GLY A 8 -9.89 11.39 11.79
C GLY A 8 -8.85 11.03 12.84
N HIS A 9 -8.74 11.87 13.87
CA HIS A 9 -7.76 11.71 14.95
C HIS A 9 -7.83 10.34 15.64
N GLN A 10 -8.99 9.81 15.92
CA GLN A 10 -9.15 8.51 16.57
C GLN A 10 -8.68 7.34 15.69
N ASN A 11 -8.85 7.44 14.37
CA ASN A 11 -8.33 6.45 13.43
C ASN A 11 -6.79 6.46 13.45
N HIS A 12 -6.18 7.64 13.44
CA HIS A 12 -4.73 7.77 13.51
C HIS A 12 -4.16 7.17 14.80
N ARG A 13 -4.74 7.48 15.95
CA ARG A 13 -4.31 6.91 17.24
C ARG A 13 -4.37 5.39 17.28
N LYS A 14 -5.40 4.78 16.66
CA LYS A 14 -5.49 3.33 16.54
C LYS A 14 -4.38 2.75 15.67
N LYS A 15 -4.08 3.39 14.54
CA LYS A 15 -2.97 2.96 13.68
C LYS A 15 -1.63 3.11 14.39
N ASP A 16 -1.39 4.25 15.02
CA ASP A 16 -0.17 4.51 15.78
C ASP A 16 0.09 3.38 16.77
N ARG A 17 -0.94 3.01 17.55
CA ARG A 17 -0.82 1.91 18.52
C ARG A 17 -0.59 0.55 17.88
N LEU A 18 -1.23 0.26 16.75
CA LEU A 18 -1.05 -1.01 16.06
C LEU A 18 0.35 -1.13 15.45
N PHE A 19 0.89 -0.07 14.90
CA PHE A 19 2.23 -0.06 14.32
C PHE A 19 3.31 -0.18 15.41
N GLU A 20 3.15 0.51 16.53
CA GLU A 20 3.99 0.36 17.71
C GLU A 20 4.01 -1.11 18.21
N LEU A 21 2.84 -1.74 18.32
CA LEU A 21 2.74 -3.15 18.70
C LEU A 21 3.39 -4.08 17.67
N ALA A 22 3.24 -3.80 16.38
CA ALA A 22 3.87 -4.60 15.34
C ALA A 22 5.40 -4.55 15.44
N GLU A 23 5.97 -3.38 15.75
CA GLU A 23 7.40 -3.24 16.00
C GLU A 23 7.84 -3.99 17.26
N GLU A 24 7.16 -3.75 18.39
CA GLU A 24 7.45 -4.34 19.69
C GLU A 24 7.45 -5.87 19.66
N LEU A 25 6.43 -6.45 19.01
CA LEU A 25 6.18 -7.88 18.95
C LEU A 25 6.73 -8.55 17.69
N ARG A 26 7.38 -7.79 16.80
CA ARG A 26 7.90 -8.28 15.51
C ARG A 26 6.84 -8.99 14.67
N LEU A 27 5.66 -8.40 14.60
CA LEU A 27 4.54 -8.95 13.84
C LEU A 27 4.56 -8.46 12.39
N PRO A 28 4.36 -9.35 11.39
CA PRO A 28 4.11 -8.91 10.03
C PRO A 28 2.80 -8.11 9.96
N VAL A 29 2.74 -7.16 9.06
CA VAL A 29 1.56 -6.31 8.88
C VAL A 29 0.94 -6.50 7.51
N VAL A 30 -0.35 -6.79 7.47
CA VAL A 30 -1.18 -6.68 6.27
C VAL A 30 -2.10 -5.48 6.45
N PHE A 31 -1.93 -4.48 5.60
CA PHE A 31 -2.67 -3.23 5.69
C PHE A 31 -3.60 -3.05 4.49
N PHE A 32 -4.91 -3.04 4.75
CA PHE A 32 -5.93 -2.70 3.77
C PHE A 32 -6.02 -1.19 3.68
N THR A 33 -5.67 -0.62 2.52
CA THR A 33 -5.28 0.78 2.41
C THR A 33 -6.35 1.71 1.86
N GLU A 34 -7.55 1.21 1.54
CA GLU A 34 -8.63 2.04 1.01
C GLU A 34 -8.88 3.27 1.88
N GLY A 35 -9.02 4.42 1.24
CA GLY A 35 -9.37 5.65 1.90
C GLY A 35 -8.79 6.90 1.28
N GLY A 36 -9.35 8.03 1.69
CA GLY A 36 -9.04 9.37 1.15
C GLY A 36 -7.97 10.14 1.92
N GLY A 37 -7.24 9.51 2.83
CA GLY A 37 -6.24 10.20 3.66
C GLY A 37 -6.83 10.89 4.88
N GLY A 38 -6.22 11.98 5.34
CA GLY A 38 -6.68 12.77 6.49
C GLY A 38 -8.00 13.47 6.23
N ARG A 39 -8.86 13.53 7.25
CA ARG A 39 -10.15 14.21 7.19
C ARG A 39 -9.99 15.67 7.59
N PRO A 40 -10.17 16.62 6.67
CA PRO A 40 -10.19 18.03 7.03
C PRO A 40 -11.45 18.35 7.86
N GLY A 41 -11.29 19.23 8.86
CA GLY A 41 -12.41 19.67 9.69
C GLY A 41 -13.01 18.58 10.59
N ASP A 42 -12.18 17.63 11.04
CA ASP A 42 -12.60 16.59 11.98
C ASP A 42 -13.11 17.22 13.28
N THR A 43 -14.29 16.81 13.70
CA THR A 43 -14.96 17.30 14.91
C THR A 43 -14.58 16.51 16.17
N ASP A 44 -13.84 15.43 16.04
CA ASP A 44 -13.47 14.57 17.16
C ASP A 44 -12.47 15.22 18.12
N THR A 45 -11.74 16.23 17.64
CA THR A 45 -10.78 16.99 18.46
C THR A 45 -10.68 18.44 17.96
N GLY A 46 -10.23 19.34 18.83
CA GLY A 46 -9.92 20.73 18.47
C GLY A 46 -8.58 20.94 17.78
N GLY A 47 -7.88 19.87 17.40
CA GLY A 47 -6.56 19.91 16.76
C GLY A 47 -6.61 19.84 15.23
N VAL A 48 -5.46 20.02 14.60
CA VAL A 48 -5.29 19.86 13.15
C VAL A 48 -5.21 18.38 12.82
N THR A 49 -6.30 17.81 12.36
CA THR A 49 -6.38 16.41 11.99
C THR A 49 -5.50 16.09 10.78
N GLY A 50 -4.84 14.95 10.85
CA GLY A 50 -3.97 14.45 9.78
C GLY A 50 -2.52 14.95 9.84
N LEU A 51 -2.20 15.96 10.65
CA LEU A 51 -0.83 16.43 10.86
C LEU A 51 -0.27 16.01 12.22
N ASP A 52 -1.13 15.74 13.20
CA ASP A 52 -0.75 15.25 14.53
C ASP A 52 -0.98 13.73 14.59
N CYS A 53 -0.20 12.98 13.83
CA CYS A 53 -0.20 11.53 13.85
C CYS A 53 1.21 10.97 13.66
N TYR A 54 1.54 9.95 14.40
CA TYR A 54 2.82 9.26 14.29
C TYR A 54 2.78 8.11 13.28
N ALA A 55 1.64 7.83 12.65
CA ALA A 55 1.46 6.70 11.75
C ALA A 55 2.53 6.61 10.66
N PHE A 56 2.92 7.72 10.05
CA PHE A 56 3.97 7.73 9.03
C PHE A 56 5.35 7.43 9.60
N LEU A 57 5.64 7.95 10.80
CA LEU A 57 6.91 7.68 11.48
C LEU A 57 7.00 6.19 11.87
N TRP A 58 6.00 5.68 12.56
CA TRP A 58 5.94 4.27 12.96
C TRP A 58 5.97 3.34 11.75
N TRP A 59 5.23 3.68 10.70
CA TRP A 59 5.24 2.88 9.47
C TRP A 59 6.61 2.83 8.82
N GLY A 60 7.30 3.97 8.76
CA GLY A 60 8.68 4.03 8.26
C GLY A 60 9.67 3.23 9.11
N GLN A 61 9.48 3.18 10.42
CA GLN A 61 10.32 2.40 11.34
C GLN A 61 10.12 0.88 11.20
N LEU A 62 8.94 0.43 10.78
CA LEU A 62 8.68 -0.99 10.49
C LEU A 62 9.42 -1.49 9.26
N SER A 63 9.80 -0.61 8.33
CA SER A 63 10.50 -0.97 7.10
C SER A 63 11.81 -1.70 7.39
N GLY A 64 11.98 -2.88 6.79
CA GLY A 64 13.13 -3.75 7.04
C GLY A 64 13.13 -4.46 8.41
N THR A 65 12.10 -4.24 9.22
CA THR A 65 11.97 -4.83 10.57
C THR A 65 11.00 -6.00 10.57
N VAL A 66 9.87 -5.85 9.89
CA VAL A 66 8.83 -6.87 9.72
C VAL A 66 8.31 -6.82 8.27
N PRO A 67 7.76 -7.93 7.75
CA PRO A 67 7.11 -7.92 6.44
C PRO A 67 5.88 -7.00 6.43
N MET A 68 5.80 -6.11 5.44
CA MET A 68 4.75 -5.12 5.27
C MET A 68 4.03 -5.35 3.94
N VAL A 69 2.79 -5.83 4.00
CA VAL A 69 1.96 -6.11 2.83
C VAL A 69 0.86 -5.07 2.71
N GLY A 70 0.84 -4.35 1.61
CA GLY A 70 -0.25 -3.45 1.26
C GLY A 70 -1.28 -4.14 0.37
N VAL A 71 -2.55 -4.12 0.77
CA VAL A 71 -3.67 -4.60 -0.05
C VAL A 71 -4.59 -3.43 -0.33
N ASN A 72 -4.95 -3.24 -1.59
CA ASN A 72 -5.89 -2.20 -1.98
C ASN A 72 -7.01 -2.77 -2.87
N SER A 73 -8.26 -2.45 -2.53
CA SER A 73 -9.44 -2.77 -3.32
C SER A 73 -10.34 -1.53 -3.39
N GLY A 74 -10.20 -0.74 -4.46
CA GLY A 74 -10.89 0.53 -4.65
C GLY A 74 -9.99 1.76 -4.55
N TYR A 75 -10.49 2.85 -3.96
CA TYR A 75 -9.78 4.13 -3.94
C TYR A 75 -8.80 4.24 -2.77
N CYS A 76 -7.54 4.58 -3.09
CA CYS A 76 -6.48 4.81 -2.12
C CYS A 76 -5.77 6.13 -2.44
N PHE A 77 -6.02 7.16 -1.66
CA PHE A 77 -5.49 8.50 -1.92
C PHE A 77 -4.75 9.07 -0.71
N ALA A 78 -3.90 10.05 -1.00
CA ALA A 78 -3.17 10.86 -0.03
C ALA A 78 -2.37 10.01 0.99
N GLY A 79 -2.57 10.20 2.28
CA GLY A 79 -1.84 9.48 3.33
C GLY A 79 -1.97 7.97 3.27
N ASN A 80 -3.10 7.46 2.78
CA ASN A 80 -3.28 6.02 2.56
C ASN A 80 -2.36 5.51 1.45
N ALA A 81 -2.25 6.26 0.35
CA ALA A 81 -1.34 5.93 -0.74
C ALA A 81 0.14 6.02 -0.33
N ALA A 82 0.49 6.97 0.56
CA ALA A 82 1.84 7.07 1.12
C ALA A 82 2.20 5.82 1.93
N ILE A 83 1.29 5.34 2.78
CA ILE A 83 1.48 4.11 3.56
C ILE A 83 1.58 2.90 2.62
N LEU A 84 0.69 2.81 1.63
CA LEU A 84 0.73 1.73 0.63
C LEU A 84 2.05 1.67 -0.12
N GLY A 85 2.56 2.82 -0.57
CA GLY A 85 3.83 2.92 -1.29
C GLY A 85 5.08 2.60 -0.47
N CYS A 86 4.96 2.50 0.86
CA CYS A 86 6.05 2.07 1.75
C CYS A 86 5.99 0.58 2.11
N CYS A 87 5.02 -0.17 1.58
CA CYS A 87 4.94 -1.61 1.79
C CYS A 87 6.01 -2.36 0.97
N ASP A 88 6.40 -3.54 1.44
CA ASP A 88 7.34 -4.41 0.72
C ASP A 88 6.72 -5.02 -0.53
N VAL A 89 5.40 -5.17 -0.52
CA VAL A 89 4.60 -5.63 -1.67
C VAL A 89 3.26 -4.91 -1.71
N VAL A 90 2.86 -4.47 -2.87
CA VAL A 90 1.56 -3.84 -3.15
C VAL A 90 0.70 -4.77 -3.99
N ILE A 91 -0.36 -5.26 -3.39
CA ILE A 91 -1.38 -6.11 -4.02
C ILE A 91 -2.61 -5.26 -4.26
N ALA A 92 -3.12 -5.22 -5.48
CA ALA A 92 -4.31 -4.42 -5.80
C ALA A 92 -5.30 -5.19 -6.67
N THR A 93 -6.60 -4.98 -6.40
CA THR A 93 -7.66 -5.48 -7.27
C THR A 93 -7.78 -4.63 -8.54
N ARG A 94 -8.39 -5.17 -9.59
CA ARG A 94 -8.49 -4.51 -10.91
C ARG A 94 -9.22 -3.17 -10.89
N ASP A 95 -10.11 -2.97 -9.95
CA ASP A 95 -10.88 -1.73 -9.77
C ASP A 95 -10.20 -0.71 -8.84
N SER A 96 -8.94 -0.96 -8.48
CA SER A 96 -8.17 -0.07 -7.63
C SER A 96 -7.74 1.21 -8.35
N ASN A 97 -7.71 2.29 -7.58
CA ASN A 97 -7.15 3.57 -7.97
C ASN A 97 -6.22 4.08 -6.87
N ILE A 98 -4.98 4.36 -7.22
CA ILE A 98 -3.94 4.73 -6.25
C ILE A 98 -3.31 6.05 -6.67
N GLY A 99 -3.36 7.07 -5.81
CA GLY A 99 -2.76 8.37 -6.10
C GLY A 99 -2.47 9.19 -4.86
N MET A 100 -1.42 10.01 -4.91
CA MET A 100 -1.07 10.91 -3.80
C MET A 100 -2.07 12.04 -3.62
N GLY A 101 -2.75 12.47 -4.69
CA GLY A 101 -3.81 13.47 -4.63
C GLY A 101 -5.15 12.88 -5.06
N GLY A 102 -6.17 13.01 -4.24
CA GLY A 102 -7.55 12.74 -4.64
C GLY A 102 -8.15 13.89 -5.44
N PRO A 103 -9.39 13.73 -5.97
CA PRO A 103 -10.05 14.73 -6.83
C PRO A 103 -10.03 16.14 -6.25
N ALA A 104 -10.42 16.29 -4.99
CA ALA A 104 -10.48 17.59 -4.33
C ALA A 104 -9.11 18.28 -4.20
N MET A 105 -8.02 17.53 -4.04
CA MET A 105 -6.68 18.11 -4.01
C MET A 105 -6.23 18.58 -5.40
N ILE A 106 -6.54 17.82 -6.43
CA ILE A 106 -6.18 18.15 -7.82
C ILE A 106 -6.94 19.41 -8.25
N GLU A 107 -8.24 19.46 -7.99
CA GLU A 107 -9.08 20.61 -8.27
C GLU A 107 -8.64 21.85 -7.48
N GLY A 108 -8.42 21.71 -6.18
CA GLY A 108 -7.92 22.78 -5.32
C GLY A 108 -6.54 23.30 -5.70
N GLY A 109 -5.71 22.48 -6.32
CA GLY A 109 -4.42 22.85 -6.89
C GLY A 109 -4.50 23.49 -8.28
N GLY A 110 -5.70 23.65 -8.85
CA GLY A 110 -5.88 24.23 -10.19
C GLY A 110 -5.42 23.34 -11.34
N LEU A 111 -5.29 22.02 -11.09
CA LEU A 111 -4.79 21.04 -12.08
C LEU A 111 -5.88 20.38 -12.92
N GLY A 112 -7.13 20.78 -12.72
CA GLY A 112 -8.29 20.26 -13.42
C GLY A 112 -9.29 19.55 -12.50
N VAL A 113 -10.40 19.10 -13.08
CA VAL A 113 -11.45 18.35 -12.38
C VAL A 113 -11.46 16.93 -12.93
N TYR A 114 -11.33 15.95 -12.04
CA TYR A 114 -11.25 14.54 -12.39
C TYR A 114 -12.18 13.70 -11.50
N GLU A 115 -12.76 12.68 -12.10
CA GLU A 115 -13.46 11.65 -11.33
C GLU A 115 -12.45 10.76 -10.60
N PRO A 116 -12.80 10.20 -9.41
CA PRO A 116 -11.90 9.34 -8.65
C PRO A 116 -11.28 8.20 -9.46
N ARG A 117 -12.06 7.60 -10.37
CA ARG A 117 -11.63 6.49 -11.24
C ARG A 117 -10.61 6.88 -12.31
N GLU A 118 -10.44 8.18 -12.58
CA GLU A 118 -9.46 8.68 -13.56
C GLU A 118 -8.08 8.88 -12.94
N ILE A 119 -7.99 8.88 -11.60
CA ILE A 119 -6.77 9.15 -10.86
C ILE A 119 -6.08 7.83 -10.51
N GLY A 120 -4.90 7.61 -11.08
CA GLY A 120 -4.06 6.46 -10.78
C GLY A 120 -4.74 5.09 -11.00
N PRO A 121 -5.37 4.84 -12.16
CA PRO A 121 -5.99 3.54 -12.45
C PRO A 121 -4.94 2.44 -12.54
N THR A 122 -5.34 1.19 -12.33
CA THR A 122 -4.45 0.02 -12.34
C THR A 122 -3.66 -0.13 -13.63
N SER A 123 -4.23 0.27 -14.77
CA SER A 123 -3.52 0.25 -16.07
C SER A 123 -2.27 1.12 -16.09
N VAL A 124 -2.25 2.21 -15.31
CA VAL A 124 -1.09 3.10 -15.16
C VAL A 124 -0.20 2.59 -14.02
N GLN A 125 -0.78 2.27 -12.90
CA GLN A 125 -0.04 1.95 -11.68
C GLN A 125 0.65 0.57 -11.71
N SER A 126 0.16 -0.36 -12.52
CA SER A 126 0.88 -1.61 -12.78
C SER A 126 2.04 -1.41 -13.76
N ALA A 127 1.85 -0.55 -14.76
CA ALA A 127 2.89 -0.30 -15.76
C ALA A 127 4.10 0.46 -15.20
N ASN A 128 3.88 1.34 -14.22
CA ASN A 128 4.94 2.13 -13.58
C ASN A 128 5.53 1.50 -12.31
N GLY A 129 5.06 0.32 -11.92
CA GLY A 129 5.61 -0.44 -10.79
C GLY A 129 5.12 0.01 -9.41
N VAL A 130 4.03 0.78 -9.33
CA VAL A 130 3.37 1.07 -8.04
C VAL A 130 2.60 -0.14 -7.53
N ILE A 131 2.03 -0.95 -8.43
CA ILE A 131 1.38 -2.21 -8.10
C ILE A 131 2.34 -3.35 -8.48
N ASP A 132 2.70 -4.17 -7.50
CA ASP A 132 3.54 -5.35 -7.72
C ASP A 132 2.70 -6.53 -8.23
N ILE A 133 1.52 -6.74 -7.65
CA ILE A 133 0.65 -7.86 -7.98
C ILE A 133 -0.78 -7.38 -8.19
N LEU A 134 -1.27 -7.54 -9.42
CA LEU A 134 -2.66 -7.25 -9.77
C LEU A 134 -3.48 -8.53 -9.69
N VAL A 135 -4.60 -8.47 -8.96
CA VAL A 135 -5.51 -9.59 -8.70
C VAL A 135 -6.94 -9.27 -9.13
N GLU A 136 -7.79 -10.28 -9.26
CA GLU A 136 -9.17 -10.09 -9.72
C GLU A 136 -10.08 -9.52 -8.62
N ASP A 137 -9.91 -10.00 -7.38
CA ASP A 137 -10.78 -9.64 -6.24
C ASP A 137 -10.07 -9.71 -4.90
N GLU A 138 -10.78 -9.36 -3.82
CA GLU A 138 -10.23 -9.37 -2.46
C GLU A 138 -9.90 -10.77 -1.96
N ALA A 139 -10.59 -11.81 -2.41
CA ALA A 139 -10.31 -13.18 -2.01
C ALA A 139 -8.94 -13.60 -2.53
N GLU A 140 -8.66 -13.34 -3.81
CA GLU A 140 -7.35 -13.58 -4.39
C GLU A 140 -6.28 -12.71 -3.72
N ALA A 141 -6.58 -11.44 -3.41
CA ALA A 141 -5.65 -10.56 -2.70
C ALA A 141 -5.22 -11.13 -1.34
N VAL A 142 -6.16 -11.70 -0.59
CA VAL A 142 -5.88 -12.35 0.70
C VAL A 142 -4.99 -13.60 0.51
N GLU A 143 -5.28 -14.43 -0.49
CA GLU A 143 -4.47 -15.63 -0.76
C GLU A 143 -3.04 -15.25 -1.16
N VAL A 144 -2.87 -14.23 -2.00
CA VAL A 144 -1.55 -13.72 -2.40
C VAL A 144 -0.80 -13.14 -1.19
N ALA A 145 -1.48 -12.36 -0.33
CA ALA A 145 -0.87 -11.83 0.89
C ALA A 145 -0.42 -12.95 1.84
N ARG A 146 -1.23 -13.98 2.03
CA ARG A 146 -0.85 -15.17 2.83
C ARG A 146 0.33 -15.91 2.23
N LYS A 147 0.35 -16.08 0.91
CA LYS A 147 1.48 -16.69 0.20
C LYS A 147 2.76 -15.87 0.39
N TYR A 148 2.70 -14.54 0.25
CA TYR A 148 3.85 -13.68 0.47
C TYR A 148 4.38 -13.83 1.90
N LEU A 149 3.51 -13.76 2.91
CA LEU A 149 3.90 -13.93 4.30
C LEU A 149 4.48 -15.30 4.62
N SER A 150 4.12 -16.34 3.86
CA SER A 150 4.65 -17.68 4.06
C SER A 150 6.18 -17.78 3.82
N TYR A 151 6.75 -16.84 3.08
CA TYR A 151 8.21 -16.79 2.86
C TYR A 151 9.00 -16.30 4.10
N PHE A 152 8.32 -15.77 5.11
CA PHE A 152 8.94 -15.22 6.33
C PHE A 152 8.74 -16.09 7.57
N GLN A 153 8.50 -17.39 7.40
CA GLN A 153 8.23 -18.33 8.50
C GLN A 153 9.50 -18.90 9.16
N GLY A 154 10.66 -18.40 8.80
CA GLY A 154 11.96 -18.87 9.25
C GLY A 154 12.65 -19.80 8.26
N ALA A 155 13.73 -20.42 8.70
CA ALA A 155 14.47 -21.36 7.86
C ALA A 155 13.62 -22.60 7.54
N ILE A 156 13.70 -23.05 6.29
CA ILE A 156 13.14 -24.34 5.87
C ILE A 156 14.25 -25.37 5.85
N ASP A 157 13.99 -26.54 6.42
CA ASP A 157 15.00 -27.61 6.52
C ASP A 157 15.24 -28.31 5.18
N ASP A 158 14.18 -28.43 4.37
CA ASP A 158 14.24 -29.05 3.05
C ASP A 158 13.83 -28.06 1.95
N TRP A 159 14.72 -27.84 0.99
CA TRP A 159 14.42 -27.03 -0.19
C TRP A 159 15.05 -27.65 -1.44
N SER A 160 14.43 -27.44 -2.57
CA SER A 160 14.96 -27.86 -3.87
C SER A 160 14.90 -26.70 -4.87
N ASN A 161 15.89 -26.61 -5.73
CA ASN A 161 15.86 -25.71 -6.86
C ASN A 161 15.28 -26.41 -8.09
N SER A 162 14.40 -25.74 -8.79
CA SER A 162 14.10 -26.09 -10.17
C SER A 162 15.27 -25.66 -11.09
N ASP A 163 15.45 -26.39 -12.18
CA ASP A 163 16.43 -25.98 -13.19
C ASP A 163 16.01 -24.63 -13.81
N GLN A 164 16.82 -23.60 -13.58
CA GLN A 164 16.59 -22.24 -14.07
C GLN A 164 17.40 -21.97 -15.37
N THR A 165 18.06 -22.95 -15.93
CA THR A 165 18.93 -22.77 -17.10
C THR A 165 18.18 -22.16 -18.29
N ALA A 166 16.92 -22.55 -18.48
CA ALA A 166 16.06 -22.00 -19.53
C ALA A 166 15.77 -20.49 -19.40
N LEU A 167 15.92 -19.91 -18.20
CA LEU A 167 15.69 -18.49 -17.97
C LEU A 167 16.85 -17.59 -18.42
N ARG A 168 18.03 -18.16 -18.68
CA ARG A 168 19.21 -17.41 -19.14
C ARG A 168 18.98 -16.67 -20.45
N ASP A 169 18.17 -17.24 -21.32
CA ASP A 169 17.89 -16.70 -22.65
C ASP A 169 16.66 -15.77 -22.68
N VAL A 170 15.89 -15.75 -21.59
CA VAL A 170 14.68 -14.92 -21.49
C VAL A 170 15.01 -13.46 -21.17
N ILE A 171 16.10 -13.22 -20.45
CA ILE A 171 16.59 -11.87 -20.10
C ILE A 171 17.96 -11.67 -20.76
N PRO A 172 18.02 -11.05 -21.95
CA PRO A 172 19.29 -10.76 -22.59
C PRO A 172 20.15 -9.82 -21.75
N VAL A 173 21.38 -10.24 -21.42
CA VAL A 173 22.29 -9.50 -20.54
C VAL A 173 22.63 -8.10 -21.09
N ASP A 174 22.64 -7.93 -22.39
CA ASP A 174 22.87 -6.65 -23.07
C ASP A 174 21.74 -5.64 -22.86
N ARG A 175 20.53 -6.09 -22.57
CA ARG A 175 19.38 -5.24 -22.24
C ARG A 175 19.32 -4.80 -20.80
N LEU A 176 20.01 -5.45 -19.88
CA LEU A 176 20.02 -5.06 -18.46
C LEU A 176 20.61 -3.67 -18.21
N ARG A 177 21.39 -3.15 -19.15
CA ARG A 177 21.96 -1.79 -19.07
C ARG A 177 21.01 -0.68 -19.54
N ALA A 178 19.85 -1.03 -20.07
CA ALA A 178 18.87 -0.09 -20.58
C ALA A 178 17.78 0.29 -19.54
N TYR A 179 17.86 -0.27 -18.34
CA TYR A 179 16.92 -0.03 -17.25
C TYR A 179 17.57 0.73 -16.10
#